data_6d60762bed53d5d84f27ea0c2eb652ee
#
_entry.id   6d60762bed53d5d84f27ea0c2eb652ee
#
_cell.length_a   1.000
_cell.length_b   1.000
_cell.length_c   1.000
_cell.angle_alpha   90.00
_cell.angle_beta   90.00
_cell.angle_gamma   90.00
#
_symmetry.space_group_name_H-M   'P 1'
#
loop_
_entity.id
_entity.type
_entity.pdbx_description
1 polymer ?
#
loop_
_entity_poly.entity_id
_entity_poly.type
_entity_poly.pdbx_seq_one_letter_code
_entity_poly.pdbx_strand_id
1 'polypeptide(L)'
;MRKDKMENFEILPTEENLIKTLEADLLGRNQQLSYFYNLLLAQKGASTIAVDGKWGSGKTFFIKQSTMVINAKNPVSIIEKEKREKILSKLFLTESDNYDDCNLAIYYDAWENDNDTDPIVSLVYEIAKQLGMTYTFDPDTDFFKLGGAVLDVFSGKNLKGIIENLKSDNPLSKFKEQKALEEKLKDFFSEALNERGNRLVVFIDELDRCKPSFTVRLLEQIKHYMHDERITYVLSINTEELQHTIKNYYGCGGDERRDRQARLL
;
A
#
# COMPACT_ATOMS: atom_id res chain seq x y z
N MET A 1 17.55 -41.82 -24.73
CA MET A 1 17.81 -40.53 -24.11
C MET A 1 16.48 -39.78 -23.97
N ARG A 2 15.86 -39.86 -22.82
CA ARG A 2 14.67 -39.07 -22.47
C ARG A 2 15.13 -37.65 -22.20
N LYS A 3 14.71 -36.69 -23.01
CA LYS A 3 14.75 -35.27 -22.67
C LYS A 3 13.68 -35.06 -21.60
N ASP A 4 14.08 -35.04 -20.35
CA ASP A 4 13.25 -34.52 -19.27
C ASP A 4 12.98 -33.04 -19.57
N LYS A 5 11.71 -32.76 -19.94
CA LYS A 5 11.19 -31.40 -19.91
C LYS A 5 11.34 -30.94 -18.44
N MET A 6 12.28 -30.04 -18.20
CA MET A 6 12.25 -29.22 -16.99
C MET A 6 10.97 -28.38 -17.11
N GLU A 7 9.90 -28.85 -16.49
CA GLU A 7 8.73 -28.02 -16.22
C GLU A 7 9.21 -26.91 -15.28
N ASN A 8 9.17 -25.68 -15.74
CA ASN A 8 9.34 -24.53 -14.88
C ASN A 8 8.18 -24.53 -13.88
N PHE A 9 8.42 -24.99 -12.67
CA PHE A 9 7.48 -24.89 -11.57
C PHE A 9 7.51 -23.44 -11.02
N GLU A 10 6.93 -22.52 -11.76
CA GLU A 10 6.65 -21.20 -11.26
C GLU A 10 5.39 -21.27 -10.39
N ILE A 11 5.57 -21.17 -9.07
CA ILE A 11 4.44 -21.16 -8.13
C ILE A 11 3.82 -19.77 -8.19
N LEU A 12 2.70 -19.65 -8.88
CA LEU A 12 1.95 -18.40 -8.94
C LEU A 12 1.40 -18.03 -7.54
N PRO A 13 1.37 -16.74 -7.16
CA PRO A 13 0.88 -16.27 -5.87
C PRO A 13 -0.65 -16.23 -5.81
N THR A 14 -1.29 -17.37 -6.17
CA THR A 14 -2.74 -17.58 -5.99
C THR A 14 -3.04 -17.83 -4.52
N GLU A 15 -4.27 -17.54 -4.09
CA GLU A 15 -4.69 -17.73 -2.71
C GLU A 15 -4.43 -19.17 -2.23
N GLU A 16 -4.77 -20.16 -3.05
CA GLU A 16 -4.54 -21.58 -2.76
C GLU A 16 -3.06 -21.89 -2.52
N ASN A 17 -2.18 -21.42 -3.41
CA ASN A 17 -0.74 -21.63 -3.29
C ASN A 17 -0.14 -20.89 -2.09
N LEU A 18 -0.64 -19.69 -1.77
CA LEU A 18 -0.22 -18.93 -0.59
C LEU A 18 -0.54 -19.70 0.69
N ILE A 19 -1.76 -20.24 0.83
CA ILE A 19 -2.17 -21.03 2.00
C ILE A 19 -1.40 -22.34 2.08
N LYS A 20 -1.33 -23.09 1.01
CA LYS A 20 -0.64 -24.37 0.94
C LYS A 20 0.84 -24.26 1.33
N THR A 21 1.51 -23.22 0.86
CA THR A 21 2.92 -23.00 1.18
C THR A 21 3.13 -22.54 2.62
N LEU A 22 2.20 -21.79 3.22
CA LEU A 22 2.20 -21.46 4.65
C LEU A 22 1.98 -22.70 5.52
N GLU A 23 0.93 -23.46 5.24
CA GLU A 23 0.53 -24.62 6.04
C GLU A 23 1.63 -25.70 6.08
N ALA A 24 2.35 -25.89 5.00
CA ALA A 24 3.42 -26.88 4.89
C ALA A 24 4.84 -26.32 5.10
N ASP A 25 4.98 -24.99 5.24
CA ASP A 25 6.27 -24.26 5.22
C ASP A 25 7.16 -24.65 4.03
N LEU A 26 6.54 -24.82 2.86
CA LEU A 26 7.24 -25.32 1.67
C LEU A 26 8.37 -24.42 1.18
N LEU A 27 8.30 -23.13 1.50
CA LEU A 27 9.31 -22.14 1.11
C LEU A 27 10.35 -21.91 2.23
N GLY A 28 10.19 -22.52 3.41
CA GLY A 28 11.04 -22.30 4.57
C GLY A 28 11.02 -20.85 5.07
N ARG A 29 9.92 -20.11 4.88
CA ARG A 29 9.83 -18.66 5.18
C ARG A 29 8.88 -18.32 6.33
N ASN A 30 8.25 -19.31 6.95
CA ASN A 30 7.29 -19.05 8.03
C ASN A 30 7.92 -18.34 9.22
N GLN A 31 9.18 -18.65 9.53
CA GLN A 31 9.91 -17.93 10.58
C GLN A 31 10.14 -16.45 10.21
N GLN A 32 10.51 -16.16 8.97
CA GLN A 32 10.71 -14.79 8.49
C GLN A 32 9.40 -14.00 8.48
N LEU A 33 8.29 -14.63 8.06
CA LEU A 33 6.96 -14.04 8.12
C LEU A 33 6.54 -13.72 9.56
N SER A 34 6.83 -14.63 10.50
CA SER A 34 6.56 -14.42 11.91
C SER A 34 7.35 -13.25 12.48
N TYR A 35 8.65 -13.15 12.17
CA TYR A 35 9.46 -12.01 12.58
C TYR A 35 8.98 -10.70 11.98
N PHE A 36 8.61 -10.71 10.70
CA PHE A 36 8.12 -9.52 10.03
C PHE A 36 6.77 -9.06 10.58
N TYR A 37 5.84 -9.99 10.86
CA TYR A 37 4.61 -9.70 11.55
C TYR A 37 4.85 -9.04 12.92
N ASN A 38 5.71 -9.63 13.75
CA ASN A 38 6.03 -9.09 15.07
C ASN A 38 6.72 -7.72 14.98
N LEU A 39 7.53 -7.49 13.96
CA LEU A 39 8.13 -6.17 13.69
C LEU A 39 7.05 -5.14 13.37
N LEU A 40 6.08 -5.48 12.54
CA LEU A 40 4.96 -4.59 12.20
C LEU A 40 4.10 -4.28 13.42
N LEU A 41 3.86 -5.25 14.32
CA LEU A 41 3.16 -5.00 15.59
C LEU A 41 3.90 -4.05 16.50
N ALA A 42 5.24 -4.13 16.53
CA ALA A 42 6.07 -3.28 17.39
C ALA A 42 6.15 -1.82 16.89
N GLN A 43 5.73 -1.54 15.66
CA GLN A 43 5.76 -0.19 15.11
C GLN A 43 4.74 0.71 15.82
N LYS A 44 5.20 1.90 16.24
CA LYS A 44 4.36 2.95 16.81
C LYS A 44 4.43 4.19 15.93
N GLY A 45 3.27 4.74 15.61
CA GLY A 45 3.18 5.91 14.72
C GLY A 45 3.29 5.57 13.23
N ALA A 46 3.24 6.60 12.40
CA ALA A 46 3.38 6.48 10.96
C ALA A 46 4.77 5.98 10.58
N SER A 47 4.85 4.99 9.71
CA SER A 47 6.13 4.44 9.28
C SER A 47 6.09 3.95 7.84
N THR A 48 7.26 3.99 7.19
CA THR A 48 7.46 3.38 5.87
C THR A 48 8.62 2.40 5.96
N ILE A 49 8.37 1.16 5.58
CA ILE A 49 9.32 0.05 5.64
C ILE A 49 9.57 -0.44 4.22
N ALA A 50 10.82 -0.62 3.82
CA ALA A 50 11.17 -1.22 2.54
C ALA A 50 11.48 -2.70 2.72
N VAL A 51 10.84 -3.54 1.90
CA VAL A 51 11.21 -4.94 1.69
C VAL A 51 11.99 -5.00 0.38
N ASP A 52 13.31 -4.98 0.50
CA ASP A 52 14.21 -4.94 -0.65
C ASP A 52 14.59 -6.34 -1.14
N GLY A 53 14.70 -6.47 -2.45
CA GLY A 53 15.18 -7.69 -3.08
C GLY A 53 15.13 -7.63 -4.60
N LYS A 54 16.00 -8.41 -5.25
CA LYS A 54 16.05 -8.49 -6.71
C LYS A 54 14.77 -9.09 -7.30
N TRP A 55 14.53 -8.84 -8.57
CA TRP A 55 13.43 -9.49 -9.29
C TRP A 55 13.57 -11.02 -9.22
N GLY A 56 12.45 -11.70 -9.08
CA GLY A 56 12.43 -13.16 -8.91
C GLY A 56 12.80 -13.67 -7.51
N SER A 57 13.13 -12.80 -6.54
CA SER A 57 13.45 -13.22 -5.15
C SER A 57 12.22 -13.69 -4.36
N GLY A 58 11.02 -13.57 -4.92
CA GLY A 58 9.75 -13.96 -4.29
C GLY A 58 9.18 -12.90 -3.34
N LYS A 59 9.48 -11.61 -3.54
CA LYS A 59 8.93 -10.51 -2.75
C LYS A 59 7.41 -10.49 -2.77
N THR A 60 6.80 -10.49 -3.96
CA THR A 60 5.34 -10.50 -4.14
C THR A 60 4.68 -11.62 -3.36
N PHE A 61 5.28 -12.82 -3.37
CA PHE A 61 4.76 -13.96 -2.63
C PHE A 61 4.82 -13.71 -1.13
N PHE A 62 5.95 -13.21 -0.63
CA PHE A 62 6.15 -12.86 0.77
C PHE A 62 5.18 -11.77 1.26
N ILE A 63 4.99 -10.71 0.46
CA ILE A 63 4.09 -9.60 0.77
C ILE A 63 2.63 -10.05 0.81
N LYS A 64 2.19 -10.84 -0.18
CA LYS A 64 0.83 -11.40 -0.20
C LYS A 64 0.58 -12.34 0.99
N GLN A 65 1.55 -13.17 1.36
CA GLN A 65 1.47 -13.99 2.58
C GLN A 65 1.41 -13.13 3.83
N SER A 66 2.22 -12.05 3.92
CA SER A 66 2.20 -11.12 5.05
C SER A 66 0.83 -10.45 5.19
N THR A 67 0.23 -9.98 4.08
CA THR A 67 -1.13 -9.43 4.05
C THR A 67 -2.15 -10.44 4.57
N MET A 68 -2.06 -11.68 4.09
CA MET A 68 -2.96 -12.77 4.49
C MET A 68 -2.83 -13.09 5.98
N VAL A 69 -1.61 -13.14 6.52
CA VAL A 69 -1.34 -13.44 7.94
C VAL A 69 -1.89 -12.35 8.85
N ILE A 70 -1.66 -11.07 8.52
CA ILE A 70 -2.18 -9.94 9.30
C ILE A 70 -3.71 -10.00 9.35
N ASN A 71 -4.37 -10.16 8.20
CA ASN A 71 -5.81 -10.24 8.13
C ASN A 71 -6.39 -11.50 8.80
N ALA A 72 -5.67 -12.62 8.76
CA ALA A 72 -6.08 -13.83 9.48
C ALA A 72 -5.93 -13.70 11.01
N LYS A 73 -4.95 -12.94 11.49
CA LYS A 73 -4.75 -12.69 12.93
C LYS A 73 -5.74 -11.66 13.48
N ASN A 74 -6.30 -10.79 12.64
CA ASN A 74 -7.28 -9.80 13.07
C ASN A 74 -8.54 -10.49 13.64
N PRO A 75 -8.95 -10.22 14.90
CA PRO A 75 -10.09 -10.89 15.54
C PRO A 75 -11.43 -10.59 14.87
N VAL A 76 -11.59 -9.41 14.25
CA VAL A 76 -12.82 -9.05 13.51
C VAL A 76 -12.74 -9.39 12.01
N SER A 77 -11.79 -10.24 11.63
CA SER A 77 -11.62 -10.70 10.26
C SER A 77 -12.84 -11.47 9.76
N ILE A 78 -13.21 -11.19 8.50
CA ILE A 78 -14.28 -11.93 7.78
C ILE A 78 -13.78 -13.27 7.22
N ILE A 79 -12.50 -13.60 7.37
CA ILE A 79 -11.92 -14.85 6.90
C ILE A 79 -12.51 -16.02 7.73
N GLU A 80 -13.00 -17.04 7.05
CA GLU A 80 -13.56 -18.24 7.68
C GLU A 80 -12.58 -18.89 8.67
N LYS A 81 -13.09 -19.38 9.80
CA LYS A 81 -12.28 -19.92 10.90
C LYS A 81 -11.31 -21.00 10.45
N GLU A 82 -11.78 -21.98 9.67
CA GLU A 82 -10.95 -23.08 9.17
C GLU A 82 -9.78 -22.57 8.33
N LYS A 83 -10.04 -21.57 7.47
CA LYS A 83 -9.02 -20.93 6.64
C LYS A 83 -8.01 -20.14 7.49
N ARG A 84 -8.48 -19.44 8.53
CA ARG A 84 -7.59 -18.75 9.49
C ARG A 84 -6.66 -19.73 10.21
N GLU A 85 -7.19 -20.86 10.68
CA GLU A 85 -6.41 -21.89 11.34
C GLU A 85 -5.32 -22.45 10.43
N LYS A 86 -5.61 -22.71 9.16
CA LYS A 86 -4.61 -23.15 8.16
C LYS A 86 -3.52 -22.11 7.94
N ILE A 87 -3.88 -20.82 7.77
CA ILE A 87 -2.94 -19.73 7.57
C ILE A 87 -1.98 -19.59 8.75
N LEU A 88 -2.49 -19.70 9.97
CA LEU A 88 -1.73 -19.41 11.19
C LEU A 88 -1.01 -20.64 11.78
N SER A 89 -1.29 -21.84 11.28
CA SER A 89 -0.96 -23.14 11.91
C SER A 89 0.53 -23.34 12.23
N LYS A 90 1.44 -22.78 11.43
CA LYS A 90 2.90 -22.95 11.57
C LYS A 90 3.65 -21.62 11.70
N LEU A 91 2.98 -20.61 12.21
CA LEU A 91 3.57 -19.31 12.46
C LEU A 91 3.79 -19.10 13.95
N PHE A 92 4.93 -18.51 14.30
CA PHE A 92 5.31 -18.17 15.68
C PHE A 92 4.96 -16.69 15.92
N LEU A 93 3.65 -16.41 16.01
CA LEU A 93 3.15 -15.06 16.19
C LEU A 93 3.02 -14.73 17.68
N THR A 94 3.35 -13.50 18.04
CA THR A 94 3.09 -13.00 19.39
C THR A 94 1.59 -13.06 19.66
N GLU A 95 1.22 -13.72 20.75
CA GLU A 95 -0.15 -13.63 21.24
C GLU A 95 -0.35 -12.25 21.83
N SER A 96 -1.26 -11.51 21.24
CA SER A 96 -1.72 -10.26 21.78
C SER A 96 -3.19 -10.44 22.13
N ASP A 97 -3.46 -10.47 23.43
CA ASP A 97 -4.82 -10.47 23.97
C ASP A 97 -5.44 -9.06 23.95
N ASN A 98 -4.68 -8.04 23.51
CA ASN A 98 -5.14 -6.68 23.47
C ASN A 98 -5.86 -6.37 22.17
N TYR A 99 -7.09 -5.88 22.27
CA TYR A 99 -7.86 -5.32 21.17
C TYR A 99 -7.10 -4.18 20.44
N ASP A 100 -6.12 -3.57 21.11
CA ASP A 100 -5.26 -2.52 20.58
C ASP A 100 -4.32 -3.00 19.45
N ASP A 101 -4.17 -4.31 19.26
CA ASP A 101 -3.29 -4.89 18.23
C ASP A 101 -4.06 -5.43 17.00
N CYS A 102 -5.31 -4.98 16.82
CA CYS A 102 -6.09 -5.31 15.61
C CYS A 102 -5.53 -4.58 14.41
N ASN A 103 -4.73 -5.28 13.60
CA ASN A 103 -4.20 -4.74 12.35
C ASN A 103 -5.03 -5.21 11.15
N LEU A 104 -5.22 -4.29 10.19
CA LEU A 104 -5.71 -4.59 8.86
C LEU A 104 -4.55 -4.51 7.88
N ALA A 105 -4.61 -5.28 6.81
CA ALA A 105 -3.62 -5.23 5.75
C ALA A 105 -4.29 -5.16 4.37
N ILE A 106 -3.75 -4.30 3.52
CA ILE A 106 -4.17 -4.11 2.13
C ILE A 106 -2.97 -4.36 1.22
N TYR A 107 -3.20 -5.05 0.11
CA TYR A 107 -2.22 -5.24 -0.95
C TYR A 107 -2.56 -4.35 -2.14
N TYR A 108 -1.60 -3.56 -2.59
CA TYR A 108 -1.70 -2.69 -3.74
C TYR A 108 -0.60 -3.03 -4.74
N ASP A 109 -1.00 -3.45 -5.95
CA ASP A 109 -0.11 -3.66 -7.07
C ASP A 109 0.06 -2.32 -7.82
N ALA A 110 1.20 -1.68 -7.63
CA ALA A 110 1.43 -0.37 -8.23
C ALA A 110 1.58 -0.45 -9.74
N TRP A 111 2.13 -1.56 -10.27
CA TRP A 111 2.33 -1.72 -11.71
C TRP A 111 1.01 -1.97 -12.47
N GLU A 112 0.09 -2.72 -11.89
CA GLU A 112 -1.26 -2.89 -12.46
C GLU A 112 -2.00 -1.56 -12.60
N ASN A 113 -1.72 -0.62 -11.70
CA ASN A 113 -2.41 0.66 -11.59
C ASN A 113 -1.59 1.86 -12.13
N ASP A 114 -0.44 1.65 -12.77
CA ASP A 114 0.46 2.74 -13.19
C ASP A 114 -0.07 3.57 -14.38
N ASN A 115 -1.17 3.15 -14.98
CA ASN A 115 -1.91 3.88 -16.01
C ASN A 115 -2.96 4.84 -15.43
N ASP A 116 -3.25 4.75 -14.14
CA ASP A 116 -4.22 5.62 -13.50
C ASP A 116 -3.76 7.08 -13.49
N THR A 117 -4.72 7.98 -13.60
CA THR A 117 -4.46 9.42 -13.74
C THR A 117 -3.77 9.98 -12.50
N ASP A 118 -4.13 9.47 -11.32
CA ASP A 118 -3.57 9.91 -10.04
C ASP A 118 -3.29 8.75 -9.10
N PRO A 119 -2.02 8.58 -8.64
CA PRO A 119 -1.63 7.46 -7.81
C PRO A 119 -2.34 7.38 -6.45
N ILE A 120 -2.60 8.52 -5.79
CA ILE A 120 -3.26 8.51 -4.48
C ILE A 120 -4.74 8.13 -4.60
N VAL A 121 -5.39 8.57 -5.67
CA VAL A 121 -6.79 8.21 -5.95
C VAL A 121 -6.91 6.71 -6.19
N SER A 122 -6.00 6.15 -7.00
CA SER A 122 -5.91 4.72 -7.25
C SER A 122 -5.70 3.93 -5.96
N LEU A 123 -4.76 4.34 -5.12
CA LEU A 123 -4.48 3.68 -3.85
C LEU A 123 -5.67 3.75 -2.88
N VAL A 124 -6.29 4.93 -2.72
CA VAL A 124 -7.47 5.11 -1.86
C VAL A 124 -8.64 4.27 -2.35
N TYR A 125 -8.84 4.21 -3.67
CA TYR A 125 -9.88 3.36 -4.28
C TYR A 125 -9.65 1.88 -3.97
N GLU A 126 -8.44 1.36 -4.13
CA GLU A 126 -8.12 -0.03 -3.82
C GLU A 126 -8.25 -0.34 -2.32
N ILE A 127 -7.88 0.58 -1.43
CA ILE A 127 -8.12 0.44 0.00
C ILE A 127 -9.62 0.30 0.28
N ALA A 128 -10.43 1.21 -0.24
CA ALA A 128 -11.87 1.21 -0.05
C ALA A 128 -12.51 -0.08 -0.58
N LYS A 129 -12.12 -0.51 -1.78
CA LYS A 129 -12.60 -1.72 -2.43
C LYS A 129 -12.30 -2.98 -1.61
N GLN A 130 -11.06 -3.16 -1.15
CA GLN A 130 -10.66 -4.32 -0.37
C GLN A 130 -11.32 -4.35 1.03
N LEU A 131 -11.63 -3.19 1.59
CA LEU A 131 -12.37 -3.05 2.85
C LEU A 131 -13.89 -3.12 2.68
N GLY A 132 -14.40 -3.29 1.45
CA GLY A 132 -15.83 -3.34 1.18
C GLY A 132 -16.55 -2.01 1.34
N MET A 133 -15.82 -0.88 1.36
CA MET A 133 -16.41 0.45 1.52
C MET A 133 -17.08 0.96 0.25
N THR A 134 -16.76 0.36 -0.91
CA THR A 134 -17.27 0.77 -2.23
C THR A 134 -18.70 0.32 -2.52
N TYR A 135 -19.27 -0.56 -1.72
CA TYR A 135 -20.60 -1.13 -1.97
C TYR A 135 -21.76 -0.19 -1.64
N THR A 136 -21.51 0.91 -0.96
CA THR A 136 -22.49 1.99 -0.78
C THR A 136 -22.24 3.07 -1.81
N PHE A 137 -22.58 2.79 -3.08
CA PHE A 137 -22.59 3.79 -4.15
C PHE A 137 -23.76 4.79 -3.97
N ASP A 138 -23.93 5.30 -2.79
CA ASP A 138 -24.79 6.43 -2.55
C ASP A 138 -23.98 7.71 -2.83
N PRO A 139 -24.38 8.52 -3.86
CA PRO A 139 -23.71 9.78 -4.18
C PRO A 139 -23.65 10.77 -3.01
N ASP A 140 -24.50 10.57 -2.00
CA ASP A 140 -24.53 11.39 -0.79
C ASP A 140 -23.63 10.89 0.34
N THR A 141 -23.00 9.71 0.19
CA THR A 141 -22.05 9.22 1.20
C THR A 141 -20.77 10.05 1.21
N ASP A 142 -20.21 10.27 2.39
CA ASP A 142 -18.99 11.05 2.57
C ASP A 142 -17.80 10.46 1.82
N PHE A 143 -17.79 9.14 1.57
CA PHE A 143 -16.80 8.47 0.73
C PHE A 143 -16.85 8.92 -0.73
N PHE A 144 -18.06 9.06 -1.32
CA PHE A 144 -18.21 9.56 -2.69
C PHE A 144 -17.78 11.02 -2.79
N LYS A 145 -18.08 11.80 -1.75
CA LYS A 145 -17.61 13.19 -1.61
C LYS A 145 -16.09 13.25 -1.45
N LEU A 146 -15.49 12.30 -0.72
CA LEU A 146 -14.04 12.18 -0.58
C LEU A 146 -13.38 11.78 -1.90
N GLY A 147 -13.86 10.72 -2.55
CA GLY A 147 -13.37 10.28 -3.86
C GLY A 147 -13.53 11.35 -4.93
N GLY A 148 -14.67 12.03 -4.96
CA GLY A 148 -14.91 13.18 -5.83
C GLY A 148 -13.99 14.35 -5.52
N ALA A 149 -13.77 14.69 -4.25
CA ALA A 149 -12.89 15.78 -3.86
C ALA A 149 -11.41 15.46 -4.11
N VAL A 150 -10.98 14.22 -3.90
CA VAL A 150 -9.62 13.75 -4.25
C VAL A 150 -9.45 13.79 -5.76
N LEU A 151 -10.41 13.27 -6.54
CA LEU A 151 -10.43 13.34 -7.99
C LEU A 151 -10.46 14.79 -8.50
N ASP A 152 -11.22 15.68 -7.89
CA ASP A 152 -11.32 17.08 -8.27
C ASP A 152 -10.01 17.83 -8.01
N VAL A 153 -9.34 17.58 -6.89
CA VAL A 153 -8.06 18.21 -6.55
C VAL A 153 -6.94 17.75 -7.49
N PHE A 154 -6.90 16.45 -7.85
CA PHE A 154 -5.80 15.90 -8.64
C PHE A 154 -6.07 15.79 -10.13
N SER A 155 -7.31 15.63 -10.58
CA SER A 155 -7.63 15.51 -12.01
C SER A 155 -7.66 16.85 -12.75
N GLY A 156 -7.57 17.96 -12.04
CA GLY A 156 -7.65 19.30 -12.64
C GLY A 156 -9.00 19.56 -13.33
N LYS A 157 -10.04 18.73 -13.12
CA LYS A 157 -11.33 18.88 -13.77
C LYS A 157 -12.18 20.02 -13.20
N ASN A 158 -11.85 20.52 -12.03
CA ASN A 158 -12.37 21.81 -11.54
C ASN A 158 -11.70 23.03 -12.20
N LEU A 159 -11.01 22.80 -13.31
CA LEU A 159 -10.35 23.84 -14.10
C LEU A 159 -11.28 24.99 -14.51
N LYS A 160 -12.60 24.79 -14.66
CA LYS A 160 -13.48 25.92 -14.98
C LYS A 160 -13.79 26.83 -13.80
N GLY A 161 -14.01 26.27 -12.60
CA GLY A 161 -14.16 27.09 -11.39
C GLY A 161 -12.83 27.58 -10.81
N ILE A 162 -11.75 26.79 -10.99
CA ILE A 162 -10.40 27.14 -10.55
C ILE A 162 -9.72 28.10 -11.53
N ILE A 163 -9.98 28.02 -12.84
CA ILE A 163 -9.42 28.97 -13.83
C ILE A 163 -10.00 30.38 -13.65
N GLU A 164 -11.24 30.51 -13.21
CA GLU A 164 -11.77 31.82 -12.80
C GLU A 164 -11.14 32.32 -11.49
N ASN A 165 -10.71 31.42 -10.58
CA ASN A 165 -9.99 31.75 -9.34
C ASN A 165 -8.46 31.72 -9.50
N LEU A 166 -7.89 31.07 -10.53
CA LEU A 166 -6.44 31.03 -10.83
C LEU A 166 -5.90 32.35 -11.42
N LYS A 167 -6.76 33.36 -11.60
CA LYS A 167 -6.27 34.73 -11.80
C LYS A 167 -5.72 35.37 -10.52
N SER A 168 -5.82 34.70 -9.38
CA SER A 168 -5.07 35.10 -8.19
C SER A 168 -3.99 34.03 -7.91
N ASP A 169 -2.75 34.35 -8.20
CA ASP A 169 -1.53 33.66 -7.71
C ASP A 169 -1.45 33.82 -6.17
N ASN A 170 -2.49 33.36 -5.46
CA ASN A 170 -2.50 33.44 -4.02
C ASN A 170 -1.94 32.12 -3.42
N PRO A 171 -0.72 32.11 -2.88
CA PRO A 171 -0.13 30.93 -2.25
C PRO A 171 -1.01 30.32 -1.14
N LEU A 172 -1.88 31.14 -0.54
CA LEU A 172 -2.82 30.72 0.50
C LEU A 172 -3.93 29.79 -0.03
N SER A 173 -4.34 29.90 -1.30
CA SER A 173 -5.36 28.98 -1.86
C SER A 173 -4.84 27.57 -1.97
N LYS A 174 -3.64 27.39 -2.52
CA LYS A 174 -2.96 26.10 -2.63
C LYS A 174 -2.74 25.45 -1.26
N PHE A 175 -2.31 26.25 -0.28
CA PHE A 175 -2.11 25.77 1.06
C PHE A 175 -3.44 25.28 1.72
N LYS A 176 -4.53 26.02 1.52
CA LYS A 176 -5.86 25.64 2.01
C LYS A 176 -6.36 24.34 1.36
N GLU A 177 -6.17 24.18 0.05
CA GLU A 177 -6.54 22.97 -0.70
C GLU A 177 -5.76 21.75 -0.20
N GLN A 178 -4.45 21.90 0.04
CA GLN A 178 -3.63 20.83 0.61
C GLN A 178 -4.10 20.42 2.00
N LYS A 179 -4.40 21.38 2.88
CA LYS A 179 -4.89 21.10 4.23
C LYS A 179 -6.27 20.43 4.21
N ALA A 180 -7.17 20.86 3.34
CA ALA A 180 -8.47 20.24 3.18
C ALA A 180 -8.36 18.79 2.68
N LEU A 181 -7.37 18.49 1.82
CA LEU A 181 -7.11 17.12 1.38
C LEU A 181 -6.56 16.26 2.52
N GLU A 182 -5.59 16.76 3.29
CA GLU A 182 -5.06 16.06 4.46
C GLU A 182 -6.16 15.69 5.47
N GLU A 183 -7.09 16.61 5.76
CA GLU A 183 -8.23 16.37 6.63
C GLU A 183 -9.16 15.29 6.08
N LYS A 184 -9.53 15.35 4.80
CA LYS A 184 -10.38 14.35 4.16
C LYS A 184 -9.75 12.95 4.14
N LEU A 185 -8.44 12.85 3.92
CA LEU A 185 -7.74 11.58 4.00
C LEU A 185 -7.72 11.01 5.42
N LYS A 186 -7.58 11.87 6.45
CA LYS A 186 -7.71 11.44 7.85
C LYS A 186 -9.10 10.91 8.17
N ASP A 187 -10.13 11.58 7.70
CA ASP A 187 -11.52 11.13 7.86
C ASP A 187 -11.74 9.78 7.16
N PHE A 188 -11.25 9.63 5.93
CA PHE A 188 -11.28 8.37 5.20
C PHE A 188 -10.60 7.23 5.96
N PHE A 189 -9.39 7.44 6.47
CA PHE A 189 -8.69 6.41 7.24
C PHE A 189 -9.37 6.11 8.58
N SER A 190 -9.99 7.10 9.19
CA SER A 190 -10.78 6.91 10.42
C SER A 190 -11.99 6.02 10.15
N GLU A 191 -12.68 6.22 9.05
CA GLU A 191 -13.81 5.39 8.63
C GLU A 191 -13.34 3.99 8.18
N ALA A 192 -12.23 3.90 7.45
CA ALA A 192 -11.66 2.63 7.00
C ALA A 192 -11.29 1.71 8.16
N LEU A 193 -10.79 2.29 9.26
CA LEU A 193 -10.40 1.56 10.45
C LEU A 193 -11.56 1.28 11.42
N ASN A 194 -12.64 2.07 11.34
CA ASN A 194 -13.78 1.94 12.26
C ASN A 194 -14.33 0.52 12.28
N GLU A 195 -14.46 -0.07 13.48
CA GLU A 195 -14.94 -1.44 13.71
C GLU A 195 -14.13 -2.56 13.04
N ARG A 196 -13.08 -2.24 12.26
CA ARG A 196 -12.26 -3.23 11.52
C ARG A 196 -10.89 -3.43 12.11
N GLY A 197 -10.32 -2.40 12.72
CA GLY A 197 -8.98 -2.47 13.29
C GLY A 197 -8.47 -1.12 13.78
N ASN A 198 -7.33 -1.15 14.45
CA ASN A 198 -6.72 0.04 15.04
C ASN A 198 -5.59 0.59 14.16
N ARG A 199 -5.03 -0.25 13.29
CA ARG A 199 -3.93 0.11 12.39
C ARG A 199 -4.13 -0.52 11.02
N LEU A 200 -3.67 0.21 10.00
CA LEU A 200 -3.67 -0.23 8.61
C LEU A 200 -2.23 -0.42 8.13
N VAL A 201 -1.93 -1.59 7.61
CA VAL A 201 -0.68 -1.88 6.90
C VAL A 201 -0.97 -1.91 5.40
N VAL A 202 -0.40 -0.98 4.67
CA VAL A 202 -0.57 -0.86 3.21
C VAL A 202 0.68 -1.41 2.53
N PHE A 203 0.55 -2.56 1.91
CA PHE A 203 1.61 -3.16 1.10
C PHE A 203 1.54 -2.65 -0.32
N ILE A 204 2.60 -1.99 -0.78
CA ILE A 204 2.75 -1.46 -2.13
C ILE A 204 3.83 -2.27 -2.84
N ASP A 205 3.44 -3.04 -3.85
CA ASP A 205 4.33 -3.93 -4.59
C ASP A 205 4.61 -3.41 -6.00
N GLU A 206 5.70 -3.87 -6.61
CA GLU A 206 6.10 -3.63 -8.00
C GLU A 206 6.30 -2.13 -8.37
N LEU A 207 6.57 -1.27 -7.38
CA LEU A 207 6.73 0.18 -7.59
C LEU A 207 7.95 0.52 -8.45
N ASP A 208 8.97 -0.32 -8.42
CA ASP A 208 10.20 -0.21 -9.23
C ASP A 208 9.98 -0.53 -10.71
N ARG A 209 8.82 -1.10 -11.09
CA ARG A 209 8.44 -1.37 -12.47
C ARG A 209 7.53 -0.32 -13.10
N CYS A 210 7.01 0.59 -12.30
CA CYS A 210 6.07 1.61 -12.75
C CYS A 210 6.74 2.68 -13.60
N LYS A 211 5.92 3.44 -14.32
CA LYS A 211 6.35 4.66 -14.99
C LYS A 211 7.02 5.61 -13.99
N PRO A 212 8.18 6.22 -14.32
CA PRO A 212 8.90 7.09 -13.40
C PRO A 212 8.04 8.20 -12.80
N SER A 213 7.16 8.79 -13.60
CA SER A 213 6.24 9.85 -13.15
C SER A 213 5.22 9.36 -12.13
N PHE A 214 4.70 8.13 -12.29
CA PHE A 214 3.77 7.52 -11.34
C PHE A 214 4.49 7.21 -10.01
N THR A 215 5.63 6.54 -10.09
CA THR A 215 6.46 6.17 -8.93
C THR A 215 6.79 7.37 -8.06
N VAL A 216 7.34 8.43 -8.66
CA VAL A 216 7.74 9.64 -7.92
C VAL A 216 6.53 10.32 -7.30
N ARG A 217 5.43 10.48 -8.05
CA ARG A 217 4.20 11.09 -7.54
C ARG A 217 3.61 10.30 -6.38
N LEU A 218 3.55 8.97 -6.47
CA LEU A 218 3.03 8.13 -5.39
C LEU A 218 3.85 8.30 -4.11
N LEU A 219 5.20 8.24 -4.20
CA LEU A 219 6.08 8.43 -3.06
C LEU A 219 5.94 9.82 -2.42
N GLU A 220 5.87 10.87 -3.25
CA GLU A 220 5.64 12.25 -2.79
C GLU A 220 4.28 12.40 -2.10
N GLN A 221 3.23 11.80 -2.68
CA GLN A 221 1.88 11.88 -2.14
C GLN A 221 1.75 11.11 -0.82
N ILE A 222 2.32 9.92 -0.70
CA ILE A 222 2.37 9.18 0.56
C ILE A 222 3.04 10.03 1.64
N LYS A 223 4.19 10.61 1.33
CA LYS A 223 4.94 11.42 2.28
C LYS A 223 4.20 12.68 2.73
N HIS A 224 3.51 13.36 1.83
CA HIS A 224 2.92 14.66 2.11
C HIS A 224 1.46 14.61 2.57
N TYR A 225 0.67 13.66 2.11
CA TYR A 225 -0.79 13.64 2.33
C TYR A 225 -1.28 12.44 3.12
N MET A 226 -0.53 11.35 3.13
CA MET A 226 -0.98 10.10 3.73
C MET A 226 -0.26 9.79 5.05
N HIS A 227 0.14 10.82 5.79
CA HIS A 227 0.80 10.70 7.07
C HIS A 227 -0.24 10.60 8.20
N ASP A 228 -0.63 9.38 8.56
CA ASP A 228 -1.49 9.07 9.70
C ASP A 228 -0.74 8.10 10.62
N GLU A 229 -0.73 8.37 11.93
CA GLU A 229 -0.01 7.56 12.92
C GLU A 229 -0.49 6.10 13.01
N ARG A 230 -1.68 5.83 12.46
CA ARG A 230 -2.27 4.48 12.43
C ARG A 230 -1.88 3.71 11.18
N ILE A 231 -1.11 4.29 10.25
CA ILE A 231 -0.78 3.68 8.97
C ILE A 231 0.71 3.34 8.88
N THR A 232 0.97 2.14 8.42
CA THR A 232 2.31 1.68 8.04
C THR A 232 2.31 1.31 6.57
N TYR A 233 3.20 1.95 5.79
CA TYR A 233 3.44 1.58 4.40
C TYR A 233 4.59 0.59 4.31
N VAL A 234 4.39 -0.48 3.56
CA VAL A 234 5.43 -1.46 3.25
C VAL A 234 5.66 -1.45 1.75
N LEU A 235 6.82 -0.97 1.34
CA LEU A 235 7.22 -0.90 -0.06
C LEU A 235 8.02 -2.15 -0.42
N SER A 236 7.48 -2.99 -1.30
CA SER A 236 8.18 -4.15 -1.85
C SER A 236 8.86 -3.73 -3.14
N ILE A 237 10.16 -3.56 -3.12
CA ILE A 237 10.93 -2.91 -4.17
C ILE A 237 12.26 -3.61 -4.47
N ASN A 238 12.82 -3.33 -5.64
CA ASN A 238 14.23 -3.45 -5.92
C ASN A 238 14.84 -2.04 -5.81
N THR A 239 15.58 -1.79 -4.74
CA THR A 239 16.13 -0.46 -4.44
C THR A 239 17.04 0.06 -5.54
N GLU A 240 17.83 -0.79 -6.19
CA GLU A 240 18.71 -0.40 -7.29
C GLU A 240 17.89 0.14 -8.48
N GLU A 241 16.85 -0.57 -8.88
CA GLU A 241 15.98 -0.19 -10.00
C GLU A 241 15.15 1.05 -9.66
N LEU A 242 14.61 1.13 -8.43
CA LEU A 242 13.88 2.30 -7.97
C LEU A 242 14.77 3.55 -7.98
N GLN A 243 16.03 3.45 -7.57
CA GLN A 243 16.99 4.55 -7.65
C GLN A 243 17.24 4.99 -9.09
N HIS A 244 17.37 4.05 -10.03
CA HIS A 244 17.51 4.36 -11.45
C HIS A 244 16.27 5.10 -11.99
N THR A 245 15.07 4.62 -11.64
CA THR A 245 13.81 5.25 -12.01
C THR A 245 13.72 6.70 -11.52
N ILE A 246 14.04 6.94 -10.24
CA ILE A 246 14.02 8.27 -9.63
C ILE A 246 15.10 9.19 -10.27
N LYS A 247 16.32 8.68 -10.49
CA LYS A 247 17.39 9.42 -11.14
C LYS A 247 17.00 9.86 -12.56
N ASN A 248 16.39 8.97 -13.32
CA ASN A 248 15.95 9.26 -14.68
C ASN A 248 14.82 10.31 -14.69
N TYR A 249 13.92 10.27 -13.73
CA TYR A 249 12.84 11.26 -13.62
C TYR A 249 13.34 12.68 -13.35
N TYR A 250 14.28 12.84 -12.42
CA TYR A 250 14.83 14.15 -12.07
C TYR A 250 15.97 14.60 -12.99
N GLY A 251 16.48 13.72 -13.83
CA GLY A 251 17.62 13.96 -14.73
C GLY A 251 18.98 13.88 -14.03
N CYS A 252 19.98 13.43 -14.75
CA CYS A 252 21.36 13.39 -14.27
C CYS A 252 21.95 14.80 -14.29
N GLY A 253 22.01 15.51 -13.15
CA GLY A 253 22.73 16.80 -13.11
C GLY A 253 22.46 17.66 -11.88
N GLY A 254 23.44 17.79 -11.01
CA GLY A 254 23.54 18.79 -9.95
C GLY A 254 23.26 18.28 -8.53
N ASP A 255 24.01 18.82 -7.56
CA ASP A 255 23.97 18.43 -6.13
C ASP A 255 22.60 18.63 -5.48
N GLU A 256 21.81 19.63 -5.89
CA GLU A 256 20.46 19.87 -5.37
C GLU A 256 19.48 18.74 -5.68
N ARG A 257 19.69 17.97 -6.75
CA ARG A 257 18.83 16.85 -7.13
C ARG A 257 19.15 15.59 -6.35
N ARG A 258 20.39 15.40 -5.91
CA ARG A 258 20.77 14.29 -5.02
C ARG A 258 20.07 14.37 -3.68
N ASP A 259 19.89 15.58 -3.17
CA ASP A 259 19.23 15.84 -1.89
C ASP A 259 17.73 15.50 -1.93
N ARG A 260 17.06 15.71 -3.08
CA ARG A 260 15.66 15.31 -3.29
C ARG A 260 15.49 13.79 -3.40
N GLN A 261 16.44 13.09 -4.04
CA GLN A 261 16.42 11.62 -4.13
C GLN A 261 16.56 10.96 -2.76
N ALA A 262 17.47 11.47 -1.92
CA ALA A 262 17.67 10.95 -0.57
C ALA A 262 16.45 11.15 0.36
N ARG A 263 15.57 12.09 0.03
CA ARG A 263 14.34 12.37 0.80
C ARG A 263 13.15 11.49 0.39
N LEU A 264 13.23 10.78 -0.72
CA LEU A 264 12.16 9.89 -1.21
C LEU A 264 12.40 8.43 -0.87
N LEU A 265 13.63 8.06 -0.59
CA LEU A 265 14.06 6.74 -0.14
C LEU A 265 14.34 6.75 1.38
#